data_d94be21153bc6636877baa5d3c53a12a
#
_entry.id   d94be21153bc6636877baa5d3c53a12a
#
_cell.length_a   1.000
_cell.length_b   1.000
_cell.length_c   1.000
_cell.angle_alpha   90.00
_cell.angle_beta   90.00
_cell.angle_gamma   90.00
#
_symmetry.space_group_name_H-M   'P 1'
#
loop_
_entity.id
_entity.type
_entity.pdbx_description
1 polymer ?
#
loop_
_entity_poly.entity_id
_entity_poly.type
_entity_poly.pdbx_seq_one_letter_code
_entity_poly.pdbx_strand_id
1 'polypeptide(L)'
;RVYKELTSSNIHPMGGTAYLNLEDSQEPYNSGVRFSAMPPTKRFRDMEQLSGGEKTMAALALLFAIHSYRSSPFFILDEVDAALDKVNVERMAQFIRNRSHGTPPGSEGKPCQSIVISLKDYFFDKADSLVGVSRDIDQACSRVLTFDLTPFAEEIEE
;
A
#
# COMPACT_ATOMS: atom_id res chain seq x y z
N ARG A 1 2.07 -7.53 -11.67
CA ARG A 1 0.77 -7.97 -11.09
C ARG A 1 0.33 -7.00 -9.99
N VAL A 2 1.11 -6.79 -8.93
CA VAL A 2 0.76 -5.91 -7.78
C VAL A 2 0.43 -4.48 -8.20
N TYR A 3 1.22 -3.85 -9.09
CA TYR A 3 0.94 -2.51 -9.58
C TYR A 3 -0.41 -2.42 -10.32
N LYS A 4 -0.74 -3.44 -11.11
CA LYS A 4 -2.03 -3.54 -11.79
C LYS A 4 -3.18 -3.58 -10.76
N GLU A 5 -3.06 -4.39 -9.73
CA GLU A 5 -4.06 -4.55 -8.67
C GLU A 5 -4.27 -3.23 -7.89
N LEU A 6 -3.19 -2.57 -7.47
CA LEU A 6 -3.23 -1.28 -6.77
C LEU A 6 -3.81 -0.13 -7.60
N THR A 7 -3.69 -0.18 -8.93
CA THR A 7 -4.13 0.90 -9.82
C THR A 7 -5.42 0.59 -10.57
N SER A 8 -5.98 -0.61 -10.41
CA SER A 8 -7.27 -0.97 -10.99
C SER A 8 -8.42 -0.18 -10.36
N SER A 9 -9.46 0.09 -11.16
CA SER A 9 -10.68 0.77 -10.72
C SER A 9 -11.85 0.38 -11.61
N ASN A 10 -13.06 0.77 -11.21
CA ASN A 10 -14.25 0.58 -12.04
C ASN A 10 -14.12 1.25 -13.43
N ILE A 11 -13.43 2.39 -13.50
CA ILE A 11 -13.18 3.12 -14.76
C ILE A 11 -12.03 2.47 -15.56
N HIS A 12 -11.03 1.93 -14.86
CA HIS A 12 -9.85 1.31 -15.46
C HIS A 12 -9.62 -0.10 -14.89
N PRO A 13 -10.43 -1.09 -15.29
CA PRO A 13 -10.36 -2.45 -14.72
C PRO A 13 -9.02 -3.14 -14.97
N MET A 14 -8.37 -2.78 -16.06
CA MET A 14 -7.05 -3.33 -16.40
C MET A 14 -5.91 -2.80 -15.54
N GLY A 15 -6.12 -1.67 -14.83
CA GLY A 15 -5.07 -1.03 -14.06
C GLY A 15 -3.87 -0.58 -14.89
N GLY A 16 -2.81 -0.13 -14.22
CA GLY A 16 -1.53 0.20 -14.84
C GLY A 16 -0.61 -1.00 -14.99
N THR A 17 0.53 -0.79 -15.64
CA THR A 17 1.55 -1.81 -15.83
C THR A 17 2.90 -1.30 -15.33
N ALA A 18 3.69 -2.18 -14.72
CA ALA A 18 5.03 -1.84 -14.27
C ALA A 18 6.01 -2.95 -14.64
N TYR A 19 7.25 -2.57 -14.91
CA TYR A 19 8.33 -3.46 -15.33
C TYR A 19 9.60 -3.17 -14.55
N LEU A 20 10.35 -4.25 -14.30
CA LEU A 20 11.71 -4.21 -13.81
C LEU A 20 12.62 -4.72 -14.93
N ASN A 21 13.58 -3.92 -15.33
CA ASN A 21 14.56 -4.26 -16.34
C ASN A 21 15.96 -4.20 -15.75
N LEU A 22 16.75 -5.23 -16.00
CA LEU A 22 18.18 -5.20 -15.66
C LEU A 22 18.89 -4.22 -16.60
N GLU A 23 19.78 -3.39 -16.08
CA GLU A 23 20.60 -2.50 -16.90
C GLU A 23 21.68 -3.29 -17.64
N ASP A 24 22.23 -4.33 -17.00
CA ASP A 24 23.11 -5.30 -17.62
C ASP A 24 22.59 -6.73 -17.36
N SER A 25 22.24 -7.43 -18.43
CA SER A 25 21.75 -8.82 -18.36
C SER A 25 22.88 -9.85 -18.27
N GLN A 26 24.13 -9.47 -18.59
CA GLN A 26 25.28 -10.37 -18.52
C GLN A 26 25.86 -10.39 -17.11
N GLU A 27 25.96 -9.22 -16.47
CA GLU A 27 26.47 -9.07 -15.11
C GLU A 27 25.47 -8.33 -14.20
N PRO A 28 24.32 -8.93 -13.88
CA PRO A 28 23.21 -8.24 -13.18
C PRO A 28 23.57 -7.79 -11.76
N TYR A 29 24.64 -8.34 -11.17
CA TYR A 29 25.16 -7.96 -9.84
C TYR A 29 26.04 -6.71 -9.87
N ASN A 30 26.54 -6.29 -11.04
CA ASN A 30 27.38 -5.10 -11.21
C ASN A 30 26.59 -3.86 -11.63
N SER A 31 25.34 -4.03 -12.04
CA SER A 31 24.51 -2.97 -12.59
C SER A 31 23.19 -2.82 -11.83
N GLY A 32 22.48 -1.74 -12.10
CA GLY A 32 21.21 -1.43 -11.46
C GLY A 32 20.01 -2.17 -12.07
N VAL A 33 18.88 -2.01 -11.42
CA VAL A 33 17.57 -2.44 -11.92
C VAL A 33 16.73 -1.19 -12.18
N ARG A 34 16.33 -0.98 -13.44
CA ARG A 34 15.44 0.10 -13.82
C ARG A 34 13.99 -0.28 -13.59
N PHE A 35 13.31 0.51 -12.78
CA PHE A 35 11.88 0.39 -12.54
C PHE A 35 11.12 1.42 -13.37
N SER A 36 10.18 0.96 -14.18
CA SER A 36 9.37 1.82 -15.05
C SER A 36 7.90 1.48 -14.86
N ALA A 37 7.04 2.50 -14.85
CA ALA A 37 5.62 2.33 -14.64
C ALA A 37 4.78 3.08 -15.68
N MET A 38 3.64 2.50 -16.03
CA MET A 38 2.64 3.07 -16.89
C MET A 38 1.31 3.14 -16.14
N PRO A 39 0.94 4.31 -15.60
CA PRO A 39 -0.37 4.52 -15.01
C PRO A 39 -1.51 4.27 -16.01
N PRO A 40 -2.73 3.95 -15.56
CA PRO A 40 -3.83 3.51 -16.41
C PRO A 40 -4.17 4.44 -17.59
N THR A 41 -3.97 5.75 -17.44
CA THR A 41 -4.32 6.78 -18.43
C THR A 41 -3.12 7.38 -19.16
N LYS A 42 -1.92 6.90 -18.88
CA LYS A 42 -0.69 7.52 -19.38
C LYS A 42 0.14 6.52 -20.17
N ARG A 43 1.07 7.08 -20.97
CA ARG A 43 2.09 6.27 -21.65
C ARG A 43 3.17 5.84 -20.67
N PHE A 44 3.93 4.85 -21.06
CA PHE A 44 5.11 4.36 -20.34
C PHE A 44 6.07 5.50 -20.00
N ARG A 45 6.47 5.59 -18.73
CA ARG A 45 7.36 6.64 -18.23
C ARG A 45 8.34 6.07 -17.22
N ASP A 46 9.52 6.66 -17.18
CA ASP A 46 10.46 6.43 -16.09
C ASP A 46 9.92 7.04 -14.79
N MET A 47 10.34 6.51 -13.65
CA MET A 47 9.88 6.94 -12.33
C MET A 47 9.98 8.45 -12.11
N GLU A 48 11.03 9.08 -12.65
CA GLU A 48 11.28 10.51 -12.50
C GLU A 48 10.19 11.39 -13.12
N GLN A 49 9.52 10.89 -14.15
CA GLN A 49 8.50 11.60 -14.92
C GLN A 49 7.07 11.41 -14.36
N LEU A 50 6.91 10.60 -13.33
CA LEU A 50 5.63 10.38 -12.67
C LEU A 50 5.32 11.52 -11.67
N SER A 51 4.03 11.77 -11.44
CA SER A 51 3.59 12.66 -10.35
C SER A 51 3.96 12.08 -8.97
N GLY A 52 3.96 12.91 -7.92
CA GLY A 52 4.27 12.46 -6.56
C GLY A 52 3.43 11.25 -6.12
N GLY A 53 2.11 11.32 -6.28
CA GLY A 53 1.21 10.23 -5.95
C GLY A 53 1.43 8.97 -6.79
N GLU A 54 1.71 9.12 -8.10
CA GLU A 54 2.04 7.99 -8.99
C GLU A 54 3.35 7.33 -8.60
N LYS A 55 4.36 8.11 -8.19
CA LYS A 55 5.63 7.60 -7.65
C LYS A 55 5.41 6.79 -6.39
N THR A 56 4.62 7.32 -5.47
CA THR A 56 4.28 6.64 -4.21
C THR A 56 3.56 5.32 -4.49
N MET A 57 2.54 5.31 -5.37
CA MET A 57 1.84 4.08 -5.74
C MET A 57 2.76 3.06 -6.42
N ALA A 58 3.67 3.51 -7.27
CA ALA A 58 4.64 2.62 -7.93
C ALA A 58 5.66 2.06 -6.92
N ALA A 59 6.17 2.88 -6.00
CA ALA A 59 7.09 2.44 -4.95
C ALA A 59 6.44 1.42 -4.00
N LEU A 60 5.19 1.66 -3.58
CA LEU A 60 4.43 0.71 -2.77
C LEU A 60 4.16 -0.60 -3.52
N ALA A 61 3.84 -0.53 -4.80
CA ALA A 61 3.67 -1.73 -5.62
C ALA A 61 4.94 -2.57 -5.70
N LEU A 62 6.10 -1.93 -5.80
CA LEU A 62 7.39 -2.61 -5.76
C LEU A 62 7.65 -3.24 -4.40
N LEU A 63 7.43 -2.50 -3.31
CA LEU A 63 7.55 -3.01 -1.93
C LEU A 63 6.70 -4.26 -1.72
N PHE A 64 5.42 -4.19 -2.07
CA PHE A 64 4.51 -5.32 -1.92
C PHE A 64 4.83 -6.49 -2.89
N ALA A 65 5.40 -6.22 -4.07
CA ALA A 65 5.85 -7.26 -4.98
C ALA A 65 7.06 -8.01 -4.40
N ILE A 66 8.03 -7.31 -3.82
CA ILE A 66 9.17 -7.92 -3.13
C ILE A 66 8.69 -8.75 -1.95
N HIS A 67 7.74 -8.23 -1.17
CA HIS A 67 7.15 -8.97 -0.06
C HIS A 67 6.39 -10.21 -0.51
N SER A 68 5.72 -10.18 -1.65
CA SER A 68 5.05 -11.36 -2.21
C SER A 68 6.03 -12.47 -2.58
N TYR A 69 7.26 -12.10 -2.96
CA TYR A 69 8.34 -13.04 -3.25
C TYR A 69 9.00 -13.56 -1.96
N ARG A 70 9.27 -12.66 -1.02
CA ARG A 70 9.87 -12.99 0.28
C ARG A 70 9.04 -12.39 1.40
N SER A 71 8.07 -13.16 1.90
CA SER A 71 7.10 -12.68 2.89
C SER A 71 7.77 -12.42 4.24
N SER A 72 7.47 -11.23 4.81
CA SER A 72 7.70 -10.91 6.22
C SER A 72 6.43 -11.16 7.02
N PRO A 73 6.51 -11.42 8.34
CA PRO A 73 5.33 -11.64 9.17
C PRO A 73 4.52 -10.37 9.39
N PHE A 74 5.13 -9.20 9.29
CA PHE A 74 4.46 -7.91 9.46
C PHE A 74 5.15 -6.80 8.65
N PHE A 75 4.41 -5.70 8.44
CA PHE A 75 4.87 -4.43 7.87
C PHE A 75 4.60 -3.27 8.81
N ILE A 76 5.44 -2.26 8.73
CA ILE A 76 5.19 -0.94 9.31
C ILE A 76 5.23 0.07 8.17
N LEU A 77 4.14 0.81 7.98
CA LEU A 77 3.99 1.86 6.98
C LEU A 77 3.75 3.19 7.70
N ASP A 78 4.68 4.12 7.58
CA ASP A 78 4.64 5.40 8.26
C ASP A 78 4.42 6.53 7.24
N GLU A 79 3.27 7.21 7.35
CA GLU A 79 2.84 8.35 6.51
C GLU A 79 3.00 8.14 4.99
N VAL A 80 2.92 6.90 4.52
CA VAL A 80 3.10 6.55 3.09
C VAL A 80 2.00 7.11 2.18
N ASP A 81 0.94 7.60 2.76
CA ASP A 81 -0.24 8.18 2.10
C ASP A 81 -0.17 9.71 1.95
N ALA A 82 0.89 10.37 2.45
CA ALA A 82 1.00 11.84 2.46
C ALA A 82 0.86 12.46 1.05
N ALA A 83 1.43 11.81 0.02
CA ALA A 83 1.38 12.27 -1.36
C ALA A 83 0.18 11.72 -2.17
N LEU A 84 -0.70 10.93 -1.55
CA LEU A 84 -1.83 10.28 -2.21
C LEU A 84 -3.10 11.11 -2.09
N ASP A 85 -3.89 11.13 -3.16
CA ASP A 85 -5.27 11.61 -3.13
C ASP A 85 -6.21 10.59 -2.45
N LYS A 86 -7.43 11.02 -2.16
CA LYS A 86 -8.47 10.22 -1.51
C LYS A 86 -8.64 8.84 -2.15
N VAL A 87 -8.79 8.81 -3.47
CA VAL A 87 -9.09 7.57 -4.21
C VAL A 87 -7.94 6.57 -4.12
N ASN A 88 -6.69 7.04 -4.19
CA ASN A 88 -5.52 6.19 -4.08
C ASN A 88 -5.29 5.72 -2.63
N VAL A 89 -5.63 6.54 -1.63
CA VAL A 89 -5.59 6.12 -0.21
C VAL A 89 -6.59 5.00 0.04
N GLU A 90 -7.84 5.13 -0.42
CA GLU A 90 -8.87 4.09 -0.28
C GLU A 90 -8.44 2.77 -0.94
N ARG A 91 -7.87 2.83 -2.15
CA ARG A 91 -7.34 1.64 -2.85
C ARG A 91 -6.21 0.98 -2.07
N MET A 92 -5.29 1.79 -1.55
CA MET A 92 -4.18 1.28 -0.77
C MET A 92 -4.66 0.65 0.54
N ALA A 93 -5.59 1.28 1.25
CA ALA A 93 -6.17 0.74 2.47
C ALA A 93 -6.88 -0.60 2.20
N GLN A 94 -7.69 -0.67 1.15
CA GLN A 94 -8.36 -1.91 0.74
C GLN A 94 -7.37 -3.01 0.34
N PHE A 95 -6.31 -2.66 -0.37
CA PHE A 95 -5.25 -3.61 -0.75
C PHE A 95 -4.54 -4.18 0.48
N ILE A 96 -4.20 -3.32 1.45
CA ILE A 96 -3.56 -3.73 2.70
C ILE A 96 -4.50 -4.64 3.50
N ARG A 97 -5.77 -4.27 3.64
CA ARG A 97 -6.78 -5.09 4.31
C ARG A 97 -6.89 -6.48 3.68
N ASN A 98 -7.03 -6.56 2.37
CA ASN A 98 -7.10 -7.85 1.67
C ASN A 98 -5.87 -8.73 1.93
N ARG A 99 -4.70 -8.12 2.06
CA ARG A 99 -3.46 -8.83 2.39
C ARG A 99 -3.37 -9.28 3.85
N SER A 100 -3.96 -8.54 4.76
CA SER A 100 -3.97 -8.90 6.18
C SER A 100 -4.93 -10.06 6.47
N HIS A 101 -6.08 -10.10 5.80
CA HIS A 101 -7.11 -11.15 6.00
C HIS A 101 -6.90 -12.42 5.15
N GLY A 102 -5.89 -12.44 4.32
CA GLY A 102 -5.65 -13.51 3.37
C GLY A 102 -6.17 -13.13 1.98
N THR A 103 -5.40 -13.52 1.00
CA THR A 103 -5.68 -13.22 -0.40
C THR A 103 -6.80 -14.11 -0.93
N PRO A 104 -7.64 -13.62 -1.88
CA PRO A 104 -8.64 -14.44 -2.55
C PRO A 104 -8.03 -15.73 -3.14
N PRO A 105 -8.82 -16.81 -3.30
CA PRO A 105 -8.35 -18.05 -3.90
C PRO A 105 -7.64 -17.79 -5.24
N GLY A 106 -6.38 -18.19 -5.35
CA GLY A 106 -5.55 -18.02 -6.55
C GLY A 106 -4.55 -16.88 -6.51
N SER A 107 -4.44 -16.11 -5.43
CA SER A 107 -3.34 -15.17 -5.23
C SER A 107 -2.28 -15.74 -4.28
N GLU A 108 -1.03 -15.65 -4.67
CA GLU A 108 0.10 -16.11 -3.87
C GLU A 108 0.43 -15.08 -2.79
N GLY A 109 0.28 -15.44 -1.53
CA GLY A 109 0.69 -14.63 -0.39
C GLY A 109 0.12 -15.16 0.92
N LYS A 110 0.96 -15.20 1.95
CA LYS A 110 0.52 -15.50 3.31
C LYS A 110 -0.10 -14.25 3.92
N PRO A 111 -1.12 -14.39 4.81
CA PRO A 111 -1.61 -13.28 5.61
C PRO A 111 -0.46 -12.57 6.32
N CYS A 112 -0.50 -11.25 6.36
CA CYS A 112 0.57 -10.43 6.91
C CYS A 112 -0.03 -9.32 7.77
N GLN A 113 0.44 -9.16 8.99
CA GLN A 113 0.04 -8.03 9.82
C GLN A 113 0.57 -6.73 9.23
N SER A 114 -0.28 -5.72 9.12
CA SER A 114 0.10 -4.38 8.66
C SER A 114 -0.15 -3.37 9.77
N ILE A 115 0.89 -2.63 10.16
CA ILE A 115 0.82 -1.51 11.09
C ILE A 115 0.95 -0.24 10.24
N VAL A 116 -0.11 0.57 10.21
CA VAL A 116 -0.14 1.78 9.38
C VAL A 116 -0.27 2.99 10.28
N ILE A 117 0.65 3.94 10.14
CA ILE A 117 0.61 5.24 10.79
C ILE A 117 0.13 6.25 9.75
N SER A 118 -1.04 6.83 9.98
CA SER A 118 -1.68 7.78 9.08
C SER A 118 -2.58 8.74 9.85
N LEU A 119 -2.80 9.93 9.28
CA LEU A 119 -3.77 10.92 9.76
C LEU A 119 -5.05 10.92 8.92
N LYS A 120 -5.19 9.99 7.96
CA LYS A 120 -6.32 9.96 7.02
C LYS A 120 -7.38 8.95 7.47
N ASP A 121 -8.62 9.40 7.56
CA ASP A 121 -9.78 8.65 8.05
C ASP A 121 -10.02 7.36 7.25
N TYR A 122 -9.71 7.36 5.95
CA TYR A 122 -9.89 6.19 5.07
C TYR A 122 -9.13 4.92 5.47
N PHE A 123 -8.06 5.07 6.25
CA PHE A 123 -7.38 3.91 6.84
C PHE A 123 -8.13 3.37 8.05
N PHE A 124 -8.78 4.24 8.81
CA PHE A 124 -9.46 3.86 10.05
C PHE A 124 -10.65 2.94 9.76
N ASP A 125 -11.40 3.24 8.69
CA ASP A 125 -12.56 2.45 8.26
C ASP A 125 -12.19 1.01 7.80
N LYS A 126 -10.93 0.79 7.48
CA LYS A 126 -10.43 -0.51 6.98
C LYS A 126 -9.53 -1.23 7.98
N ALA A 127 -9.36 -0.68 9.17
CA ALA A 127 -8.53 -1.27 10.22
C ALA A 127 -9.32 -2.27 11.05
N ASP A 128 -8.65 -3.29 11.57
CA ASP A 128 -9.21 -4.22 12.56
C ASP A 128 -9.05 -3.67 13.98
N SER A 129 -8.06 -2.80 14.18
CA SER A 129 -7.79 -2.17 15.46
C SER A 129 -7.21 -0.79 15.26
N LEU A 130 -7.57 0.14 16.13
CA LEU A 130 -7.03 1.49 16.15
C LEU A 130 -6.21 1.73 17.42
N VAL A 131 -5.06 2.37 17.25
CA VAL A 131 -4.21 2.84 18.33
C VAL A 131 -4.10 4.36 18.23
N GLY A 132 -4.90 5.07 19.03
CA GLY A 132 -4.87 6.51 19.13
C GLY A 132 -3.76 6.98 20.05
N VAL A 133 -2.92 7.91 19.59
CA VAL A 133 -1.89 8.55 20.37
C VAL A 133 -2.23 10.04 20.49
N SER A 134 -2.41 10.51 21.71
CA SER A 134 -2.72 11.93 22.00
C SER A 134 -1.70 12.50 22.98
N ARG A 135 -1.45 13.82 22.86
CA ARG A 135 -0.62 14.54 23.80
C ARG A 135 -1.51 15.12 24.91
N ASP A 136 -1.18 14.79 26.15
CA ASP A 136 -1.72 15.46 27.32
C ASP A 136 -0.81 16.67 27.62
N ILE A 137 -1.38 17.87 27.38
CA ILE A 137 -0.63 19.14 27.54
C ILE A 137 -0.36 19.43 29.01
N ASP A 138 -1.32 19.12 29.88
CA ASP A 138 -1.23 19.45 31.32
C ASP A 138 -0.19 18.58 32.05
N GLN A 139 -0.10 17.32 31.63
CA GLN A 139 0.85 16.36 32.22
C GLN A 139 2.17 16.24 31.43
N ALA A 140 2.30 16.96 30.31
CA ALA A 140 3.44 16.88 29.40
C ALA A 140 3.84 15.44 28.99
N CYS A 141 2.83 14.56 28.85
CA CYS A 141 3.01 13.16 28.48
C CYS A 141 2.14 12.79 27.28
N SER A 142 2.39 11.62 26.68
CA SER A 142 1.52 11.03 25.66
C SER A 142 0.62 9.99 26.29
N ARG A 143 -0.64 9.98 25.86
CA ARG A 143 -1.63 8.94 26.20
C ARG A 143 -1.90 8.08 24.99
N VAL A 144 -2.06 6.79 25.22
CA VAL A 144 -2.38 5.79 24.20
C VAL A 144 -3.73 5.19 24.52
N LEU A 145 -4.59 5.08 23.49
CA LEU A 145 -5.88 4.44 23.59
C LEU A 145 -5.99 3.41 22.45
N THR A 146 -6.40 2.20 22.79
CA THR A 146 -6.54 1.11 21.81
C THR A 146 -7.98 0.68 21.71
N PHE A 147 -8.47 0.55 20.47
CA PHE A 147 -9.80 0.05 20.13
C PHE A 147 -9.68 -1.18 19.24
N ASP A 148 -10.45 -2.21 19.58
CA ASP A 148 -10.70 -3.36 18.70
C ASP A 148 -11.96 -3.04 17.88
N LEU A 149 -11.84 -3.03 16.56
CA LEU A 149 -12.94 -2.74 15.63
C LEU A 149 -13.58 -4.02 15.07
N THR A 150 -13.01 -5.18 15.32
CA THR A 150 -13.55 -6.46 14.81
C THR A 150 -15.01 -6.72 15.18
N PRO A 151 -15.50 -6.35 16.38
CA PRO A 151 -16.91 -6.53 16.74
C PRO A 151 -17.88 -5.67 15.92
N PHE A 152 -17.39 -4.59 15.29
CA PHE A 152 -18.20 -3.62 14.53
C PHE A 152 -18.09 -3.79 13.01
N ALA A 153 -17.34 -4.79 12.53
CA ALA A 153 -17.07 -4.99 11.12
C ALA A 153 -18.33 -5.31 10.29
N GLU A 154 -19.36 -5.92 10.91
CA GLU A 154 -20.61 -6.28 10.25
C GLU A 154 -21.55 -5.09 9.98
N GLU A 155 -21.39 -3.97 10.69
CA GLU A 155 -22.23 -2.77 10.53
C GLU A 155 -21.77 -1.83 9.39
N ILE A 156 -20.59 -2.06 8.81
CA ILE A 156 -19.96 -1.16 7.82
C ILE A 156 -20.24 -1.62 6.38
N GLU A 157 -20.75 -2.84 6.17
CA GLU A 157 -21.01 -3.41 4.84
C GLU A 157 -22.46 -3.21 4.33
N GLU A 158 -23.36 -2.51 5.06
CA GLU A 158 -24.68 -2.08 4.59
C GLU A 158 -24.63 -0.61 4.07
#